data_90feff92cae0d547f33eb1373832e8a4
#
_entry.id   90feff92cae0d547f33eb1373832e8a4
#
_cell.length_a   1.000
_cell.length_b   1.000
_cell.length_c   1.000
_cell.angle_alpha   90.00
_cell.angle_beta   90.00
_cell.angle_gamma   90.00
#
_symmetry.space_group_name_H-M   'P 1'
#
loop_
_entity.id
_entity.type
_entity.pdbx_description
1 polymer ?
#
loop_
_entity_poly.entity_id
_entity_poly.type
_entity_poly.pdbx_seq_one_letter_code
_entity_poly.pdbx_strand_id
1 'polypeptide(L)'
;HLSWLGPQGLYEIGYQAIQKASYMKQQLTEKGFIISNPNNSLREFIVQTSRQAEEVILDMGTKGFLAGIKYSDNEILVAVTEKRTKHEIDKYIKSFQEVDNA
;
A
#
# COMPACT_ATOMS: atom_id res chain seq x y z
N HIS A 1 19.65 8.37 -17.47
CA HIS A 1 19.24 7.03 -17.83
C HIS A 1 17.81 6.92 -18.27
N LEU A 2 16.97 7.77 -17.74
CA LEU A 2 15.56 7.73 -18.08
C LEU A 2 15.30 8.05 -19.54
N SER A 3 16.15 8.88 -20.12
CA SER A 3 15.94 9.30 -21.50
C SER A 3 16.00 8.15 -22.48
N TRP A 4 16.76 7.11 -22.14
CA TRP A 4 16.83 5.98 -23.02
C TRP A 4 16.00 4.84 -22.48
N LEU A 5 15.21 5.14 -21.52
CA LEU A 5 14.17 4.24 -21.18
C LEU A 5 13.17 4.28 -22.30
N GLY A 6 13.36 3.59 -23.30
CA GLY A 6 12.33 3.37 -24.27
C GLY A 6 11.17 2.62 -23.60
N PRO A 7 10.29 2.03 -24.38
CA PRO A 7 9.17 1.27 -23.85
C PRO A 7 9.59 0.22 -22.82
N GLN A 8 10.75 -0.38 -23.02
CA GLN A 8 11.25 -1.42 -22.12
C GLN A 8 11.56 -0.89 -20.73
N GLY A 9 12.16 0.29 -20.61
CA GLY A 9 12.47 0.88 -19.32
C GLY A 9 11.23 1.27 -18.54
N LEU A 10 10.24 1.85 -19.22
CA LEU A 10 8.97 2.18 -18.59
C LEU A 10 8.24 0.94 -18.11
N TYR A 11 8.31 -0.11 -18.90
CA TYR A 11 7.68 -1.38 -18.54
C TYR A 11 8.29 -1.95 -17.28
N GLU A 12 9.61 -1.89 -17.15
CA GLU A 12 10.29 -2.40 -15.97
C GLU A 12 9.93 -1.62 -14.70
N ILE A 13 9.81 -0.30 -14.79
CA ILE A 13 9.38 0.53 -13.65
C ILE A 13 7.99 0.12 -13.20
N GLY A 14 7.07 -0.07 -14.13
CA GLY A 14 5.73 -0.52 -13.82
C GLY A 14 5.71 -1.89 -13.17
N TYR A 15 6.57 -2.77 -13.64
CA TYR A 15 6.68 -4.12 -13.09
C TYR A 15 7.17 -4.10 -11.65
N GLN A 16 8.13 -3.23 -11.32
CA GLN A 16 8.62 -3.10 -9.96
C GLN A 16 7.51 -2.64 -9.01
N ALA A 17 6.70 -1.68 -9.44
CA ALA A 17 5.57 -1.21 -8.64
C ALA A 17 4.56 -2.34 -8.41
N ILE A 18 4.30 -3.14 -9.43
CA ILE A 18 3.40 -4.28 -9.32
C ILE A 18 3.93 -5.31 -8.35
N GLN A 19 5.24 -5.61 -8.41
CA GLN A 19 5.85 -6.55 -7.49
C GLN A 19 5.77 -6.09 -6.04
N LYS A 20 6.01 -4.81 -5.80
CA LYS A 20 5.94 -4.25 -4.44
C LYS A 20 4.52 -4.24 -3.92
N ALA A 21 3.55 -3.93 -4.76
CA ALA A 21 2.15 -3.99 -4.39
C ALA A 21 1.74 -5.42 -4.04
N SER A 22 2.19 -6.38 -4.83
CA SER A 22 1.91 -7.79 -4.59
C SER A 22 2.50 -8.26 -3.26
N TYR A 23 3.73 -7.88 -2.99
CA TYR A 23 4.40 -8.18 -1.72
C TYR A 23 3.63 -7.60 -0.54
N MET A 24 3.24 -6.33 -0.66
CA MET A 24 2.52 -5.64 0.41
C MET A 24 1.17 -6.28 0.68
N LYS A 25 0.43 -6.64 -0.39
CA LYS A 25 -0.84 -7.33 -0.25
C LYS A 25 -0.68 -8.68 0.45
N GLN A 26 0.35 -9.42 0.08
CA GLN A 26 0.61 -10.73 0.69
C GLN A 26 0.91 -10.58 2.18
N GLN A 27 1.77 -9.64 2.54
CA GLN A 27 2.14 -9.43 3.94
C GLN A 27 0.93 -9.00 4.78
N LEU A 28 0.11 -8.11 4.26
CA LEU A 28 -1.09 -7.67 4.96
C LEU A 28 -2.07 -8.83 5.14
N THR A 29 -2.23 -9.64 4.11
CA THR A 29 -3.10 -10.81 4.17
C THR A 29 -2.62 -11.79 5.24
N GLU A 30 -1.32 -12.01 5.33
CA GLU A 30 -0.74 -12.90 6.34
C GLU A 30 -0.98 -12.38 7.76
N LYS A 31 -1.15 -11.08 7.93
CA LYS A 31 -1.44 -10.48 9.22
C LYS A 31 -2.94 -10.41 9.53
N GLY A 32 -3.75 -10.96 8.64
CA GLY A 32 -5.19 -11.07 8.86
C GLY A 32 -6.04 -9.96 8.25
N PHE A 33 -5.44 -9.06 7.49
CA PHE A 33 -6.21 -8.02 6.82
C PHE A 33 -6.88 -8.56 5.58
N ILE A 34 -8.06 -8.01 5.27
CA ILE A 34 -8.80 -8.37 4.07
C ILE A 34 -8.43 -7.37 2.97
N ILE A 35 -7.99 -7.90 1.84
CA ILE A 35 -7.53 -7.10 0.72
C ILE A 35 -8.44 -7.31 -0.48
N SER A 36 -8.77 -6.22 -1.18
CA SER A 36 -9.50 -6.31 -2.44
C SER A 36 -8.85 -5.41 -3.49
N ASN A 37 -9.10 -5.71 -4.74
CA ASN A 37 -8.51 -4.96 -5.86
C ASN A 37 -9.62 -4.22 -6.61
N PRO A 38 -9.70 -2.90 -6.45
CA PRO A 38 -10.67 -2.13 -7.22
C PRO A 38 -10.17 -2.01 -8.66
N ASN A 39 -11.09 -2.05 -9.60
CA ASN A 39 -10.79 -1.81 -11.02
C ASN A 39 -9.67 -2.66 -11.58
N ASN A 40 -9.39 -3.82 -10.99
CA ASN A 40 -8.34 -4.73 -11.42
C ASN A 40 -6.95 -4.08 -11.50
N SER A 41 -6.72 -3.06 -10.69
CA SER A 41 -5.41 -2.41 -10.64
C SER A 41 -4.38 -3.33 -10.00
N LEU A 42 -3.19 -3.38 -10.59
CA LEU A 42 -2.08 -4.20 -10.06
C LEU A 42 -1.19 -3.41 -9.10
N ARG A 43 -1.33 -2.09 -9.06
CA ARG A 43 -0.52 -1.22 -8.21
C ARG A 43 -1.30 -0.59 -7.06
N GLU A 44 -2.59 -0.81 -7.03
CA GLU A 44 -3.46 -0.28 -5.99
C GLU A 44 -4.28 -1.42 -5.40
N PHE A 45 -4.62 -1.27 -4.14
CA PHE A 45 -5.49 -2.23 -3.48
C PHE A 45 -6.25 -1.53 -2.36
N ILE A 46 -7.32 -2.18 -1.90
CA ILE A 46 -8.10 -1.70 -0.77
C ILE A 46 -7.82 -2.62 0.40
N VAL A 47 -7.46 -2.03 1.55
CA VAL A 47 -7.29 -2.78 2.79
C VAL A 47 -8.43 -2.43 3.73
N GLN A 48 -9.05 -3.45 4.30
CA GLN A 48 -10.12 -3.27 5.26
C GLN A 48 -9.52 -3.08 6.66
N THR A 49 -10.06 -2.11 7.40
CA THR A 49 -9.59 -1.79 8.74
C THR A 49 -10.59 -2.24 9.78
N SER A 50 -10.13 -2.45 11.01
CA SER A 50 -11.00 -2.74 12.16
C SER A 50 -11.53 -1.45 12.79
N ARG A 51 -10.77 -0.37 12.65
CA ARG A 51 -11.16 0.96 13.12
C ARG A 51 -11.70 1.78 11.97
N GLN A 52 -12.22 2.96 12.26
CA GLN A 52 -12.62 3.89 11.20
C GLN A 52 -11.40 4.25 10.37
N ALA A 53 -11.55 4.21 9.04
CA ALA A 53 -10.44 4.49 8.14
C ALA A 53 -9.82 5.86 8.40
N GLU A 54 -10.63 6.87 8.68
CA GLU A 54 -10.13 8.22 9.00
C GLU A 54 -9.21 8.21 10.20
N GLU A 55 -9.56 7.47 11.24
CA GLU A 55 -8.74 7.38 12.45
C GLU A 55 -7.42 6.70 12.17
N VAL A 56 -7.45 5.63 11.39
CA VAL A 56 -6.23 4.91 11.02
C VAL A 56 -5.31 5.81 10.19
N ILE A 57 -5.89 6.55 9.24
CA ILE A 57 -5.11 7.47 8.40
C ILE A 57 -4.45 8.54 9.24
N LEU A 58 -5.19 9.13 10.18
CA LEU A 58 -4.65 10.16 11.06
C LEU A 58 -3.53 9.62 11.95
N ASP A 59 -3.73 8.46 12.55
CA ASP A 59 -2.74 7.86 13.43
C ASP A 59 -1.49 7.44 12.66
N MET A 60 -1.64 6.93 11.45
CA MET A 60 -0.48 6.64 10.59
C MET A 60 0.26 7.92 10.24
N GLY A 61 -0.46 9.01 10.03
CA GLY A 61 0.14 10.31 9.77
C GLY A 61 1.02 10.78 10.92
N THR A 62 0.61 10.53 12.16
CA THR A 62 1.43 10.91 13.33
C THR A 62 2.71 10.11 13.42
N LYS A 63 2.74 8.94 12.80
CA LYS A 63 3.94 8.10 12.74
C LYS A 63 4.81 8.42 11.52
N GLY A 64 4.38 9.39 10.71
CA GLY A 64 5.11 9.79 9.52
C GLY A 64 4.78 9.01 8.26
N PHE A 65 3.67 8.28 8.25
CA PHE A 65 3.26 7.49 7.09
C PHE A 65 2.01 8.07 6.44
N LEU A 66 2.01 8.08 5.12
CA LEU A 66 0.79 8.35 4.36
C LEU A 66 0.11 7.01 4.14
N ALA A 67 -0.93 6.75 4.92
CA ALA A 67 -1.58 5.43 4.90
C ALA A 67 -2.28 5.15 3.57
N GLY A 68 -2.86 6.19 2.97
CA GLY A 68 -3.62 6.04 1.74
C GLY A 68 -4.79 7.01 1.75
N ILE A 69 -5.79 6.70 0.95
CA ILE A 69 -6.99 7.54 0.80
C ILE A 69 -8.18 6.77 1.36
N LYS A 70 -9.04 7.45 2.10
CA LYS A 70 -10.26 6.84 2.60
C LYS A 70 -11.11 6.38 1.42
N TYR A 71 -11.43 5.11 1.38
CA TYR A 71 -12.29 4.54 0.34
C TYR A 71 -13.71 4.37 0.87
N SER A 72 -13.85 3.90 2.09
CA SER A 72 -15.11 3.81 2.80
C SER A 72 -14.84 3.94 4.29
N ASP A 73 -15.87 3.78 5.13
CA ASP A 73 -15.70 3.94 6.59
C ASP A 73 -14.63 3.01 7.16
N ASN A 74 -14.46 1.82 6.59
CA ASN A 74 -13.54 0.80 7.08
C ASN A 74 -12.55 0.36 6.02
N GLU A 75 -12.36 1.15 4.97
CA GLU A 75 -11.49 0.74 3.86
C GLU A 75 -10.60 1.88 3.44
N ILE A 76 -9.34 1.55 3.17
CA ILE A 76 -8.33 2.51 2.71
C ILE A 76 -7.80 2.05 1.36
N LEU A 77 -7.78 2.96 0.39
CA LEU A 77 -7.17 2.71 -0.92
C LEU A 77 -5.70 3.02 -0.84
N VAL A 78 -4.87 2.03 -1.09
CA VAL A 78 -3.41 2.15 -1.04
C VAL A 78 -2.83 2.03 -2.44
N ALA A 79 -1.99 2.97 -2.83
CA ALA A 79 -1.27 2.93 -4.10
C ALA A 79 0.21 2.74 -3.81
N VAL A 80 0.85 1.84 -4.54
CA VAL A 80 2.27 1.51 -4.34
C VAL A 80 3.05 1.96 -5.56
N THR A 81 4.18 2.63 -5.31
CA THR A 81 5.06 3.07 -6.39
C THR A 81 6.39 2.32 -6.32
N GLU A 82 7.14 2.36 -7.42
CA GLU A 82 8.46 1.72 -7.51
C GLU A 82 9.48 2.36 -6.58
N LYS A 83 9.19 3.56 -6.07
CA LYS A 83 10.11 4.28 -5.19
C LYS A 83 10.12 3.76 -3.76
N ARG A 84 9.11 2.99 -3.38
CA ARG A 84 9.06 2.44 -2.03
C ARG A 84 10.03 1.27 -1.91
N THR A 85 10.83 1.26 -0.84
CA THR A 85 11.72 0.15 -0.57
C THR A 85 11.00 -0.91 0.24
N LYS A 86 11.54 -2.13 0.22
CA LYS A 86 10.99 -3.22 1.02
C LYS A 86 10.98 -2.85 2.50
N HIS A 87 12.05 -2.19 2.96
CA HIS A 87 12.17 -1.76 4.35
C HIS A 87 11.07 -0.78 4.74
N GLU A 88 10.76 0.17 3.86
CA GLU A 88 9.67 1.11 4.09
C GLU A 88 8.32 0.41 4.13
N ILE A 89 8.11 -0.55 3.24
CA ILE A 89 6.87 -1.33 3.19
C ILE A 89 6.71 -2.13 4.47
N ASP A 90 7.77 -2.78 4.94
CA ASP A 90 7.72 -3.57 6.17
C ASP A 90 7.41 -2.69 7.39
N LYS A 91 8.00 -1.51 7.45
CA LYS A 91 7.70 -0.54 8.52
C LYS A 91 6.25 -0.07 8.46
N TYR A 92 5.77 0.21 7.26
CA TYR A 92 4.38 0.62 7.07
C TYR A 92 3.41 -0.46 7.57
N ILE A 93 3.65 -1.69 7.18
CA ILE A 93 2.79 -2.82 7.56
C ILE A 93 2.76 -2.99 9.07
N LYS A 94 3.92 -2.93 9.71
CA LYS A 94 4.02 -3.05 11.16
C LYS A 94 3.25 -1.93 11.86
N SER A 95 3.45 -0.70 11.41
CA SER A 95 2.77 0.45 11.98
C SER A 95 1.26 0.39 11.75
N PHE A 96 0.86 -0.04 10.55
CA PHE A 96 -0.55 -0.20 10.21
C PHE A 96 -1.21 -1.21 11.14
N GLN A 97 -0.56 -2.33 11.39
CA GLN A 97 -1.08 -3.35 12.28
C GLN A 97 -1.24 -2.82 13.70
N GLU A 98 -0.24 -2.09 14.19
CA GLU A 98 -0.28 -1.51 15.53
C GLU A 98 -1.42 -0.48 15.66
N VAL A 99 -1.55 0.38 14.66
CA VAL A 99 -2.60 1.41 14.66
C VAL A 99 -3.99 0.79 14.59
N ASP A 100 -4.18 -0.19 13.72
CA ASP A 100 -5.50 -0.79 13.52
C ASP A 100 -5.93 -1.62 14.72
N ASN A 101 -5.00 -2.12 15.52
CA ASN A 101 -5.28 -2.90 16.71
C ASN A 101 -5.33 -2.06 17.99
N ALA A 102 -5.10 -0.78 17.87
CA ALA A 102 -5.07 0.10 19.03
C ALA A 102 -6.48 0.37 19.62
#